data_59757e2b300d5cb434ab4f4ea567f117
#
_entry.id   59757e2b300d5cb434ab4f4ea567f117
#
_cell.length_a   1.000
_cell.length_b   1.000
_cell.length_c   1.000
_cell.angle_alpha   90.00
_cell.angle_beta   90.00
_cell.angle_gamma   90.00
#
_symmetry.space_group_name_H-M   'P 1'
#
loop_
_entity.id
_entity.type
_entity.pdbx_description
1 polymer ?
#
loop_
_entity_poly.entity_id
_entity_poly.type
_entity_poly.pdbx_seq_one_letter_code
_entity_poly.pdbx_strand_id
1 'polypeptide(L)'
;MIQIDEKNKLIRDTETNTEVALGSPEGFKILSDIWLKSGWETKYVYSFAWLGRPVIQLPEDMIRIQEVIFNVKPDVIIETGIAHGGSLIFYASLCKAMGKGRIIGVDIEIRAHNRKAIEAHF
;
A
#
# COMPACT_ATOMS: atom_id res chain seq x y z
N MET A 1 15.14 -23.18 4.23
CA MET A 1 15.96 -22.11 3.56
C MET A 1 15.56 -22.03 2.09
N ILE A 2 15.26 -20.84 1.60
CA ILE A 2 14.90 -20.63 0.20
C ILE A 2 16.14 -20.41 -0.66
N GLN A 3 16.22 -21.14 -1.76
CA GLN A 3 17.25 -21.00 -2.80
C GLN A 3 16.57 -20.65 -4.13
N ILE A 4 17.15 -19.70 -4.86
CA ILE A 4 16.65 -19.26 -6.15
C ILE A 4 17.67 -19.61 -7.21
N ASP A 5 17.26 -20.42 -8.17
CA ASP A 5 18.04 -20.78 -9.37
C ASP A 5 17.46 -20.02 -10.58
N GLU A 6 18.03 -18.85 -10.86
CA GLU A 6 17.58 -18.01 -11.97
C GLU A 6 17.84 -18.66 -13.34
N LYS A 7 18.91 -19.48 -13.45
CA LYS A 7 19.26 -20.14 -14.70
C LYS A 7 18.25 -21.20 -15.10
N ASN A 8 17.83 -22.02 -14.13
CA ASN A 8 16.86 -23.10 -14.35
C ASN A 8 15.41 -22.63 -14.06
N LYS A 9 15.24 -21.37 -13.61
CA LYS A 9 13.93 -20.77 -13.25
C LYS A 9 13.17 -21.58 -12.19
N LEU A 10 13.87 -21.94 -11.12
CA LEU A 10 13.33 -22.72 -10.02
C LEU A 10 13.53 -22.01 -8.68
N ILE A 11 12.60 -22.24 -7.76
CA ILE A 11 12.72 -21.90 -6.34
C ILE A 11 12.66 -23.20 -5.56
N ARG A 12 13.63 -23.41 -4.69
CA ARG A 12 13.71 -24.61 -3.84
C ARG A 12 13.69 -24.23 -2.38
N ASP A 13 12.79 -24.83 -1.60
CA ASP A 13 12.82 -24.75 -0.16
C ASP A 13 13.47 -26.02 0.40
N THR A 14 14.67 -25.87 0.98
CA THR A 14 15.43 -27.00 1.51
C THR A 14 14.87 -27.55 2.83
N GLU A 15 14.02 -26.81 3.53
CA GLU A 15 13.41 -27.27 4.79
C GLU A 15 12.24 -28.20 4.52
N THR A 16 11.42 -27.86 3.53
CA THR A 16 10.26 -28.67 3.13
C THR A 16 10.58 -29.65 2.00
N ASN A 17 11.78 -29.55 1.42
CA ASN A 17 12.21 -30.29 0.24
C ASN A 17 11.23 -30.14 -0.95
N THR A 18 10.67 -28.93 -1.10
CA THR A 18 9.77 -28.61 -2.19
C THR A 18 10.48 -27.76 -3.24
N GLU A 19 10.08 -27.93 -4.49
CA GLU A 19 10.60 -27.18 -5.63
C GLU A 19 9.40 -26.65 -6.47
N VAL A 20 9.45 -25.38 -6.84
CA VAL A 20 8.42 -24.74 -7.66
C VAL A 20 9.07 -23.93 -8.78
N ALA A 21 8.36 -23.74 -9.86
CA ALA A 21 8.84 -22.88 -10.94
C ALA A 21 8.86 -21.42 -10.49
N LEU A 22 9.92 -20.70 -10.83
CA LEU A 22 10.09 -19.28 -10.52
C LEU A 22 8.91 -18.42 -11.05
N GLY A 23 8.39 -18.75 -12.23
CA GLY A 23 7.27 -18.07 -12.87
C GLY A 23 5.89 -18.65 -12.54
N SER A 24 5.76 -19.47 -11.51
CA SER A 24 4.47 -20.00 -11.05
C SER A 24 3.82 -19.07 -10.01
N PRO A 25 2.49 -19.16 -9.78
CA PRO A 25 1.82 -18.46 -8.69
C PRO A 25 2.45 -18.74 -7.33
N GLU A 26 2.84 -19.98 -7.07
CA GLU A 26 3.52 -20.41 -5.85
C GLU A 26 4.90 -19.78 -5.72
N GLY A 27 5.67 -19.74 -6.81
CA GLY A 27 6.97 -19.07 -6.87
C GLY A 27 6.85 -17.57 -6.63
N PHE A 28 5.88 -16.93 -7.26
CA PHE A 28 5.59 -15.51 -7.05
C PHE A 28 5.20 -15.22 -5.59
N LYS A 29 4.39 -16.09 -4.98
CA LYS A 29 4.03 -15.95 -3.56
C LYS A 29 5.26 -15.99 -2.65
N ILE A 30 6.15 -16.96 -2.84
CA ILE A 30 7.37 -17.09 -2.04
C ILE A 30 8.24 -15.83 -2.16
N LEU A 31 8.45 -15.34 -3.37
CA LEU A 31 9.24 -14.13 -3.60
C LEU A 31 8.59 -12.88 -2.99
N SER A 32 7.27 -12.75 -3.15
CA SER A 32 6.51 -11.63 -2.58
C SER A 32 6.59 -11.60 -1.07
N ASP A 33 6.48 -12.75 -0.40
CA ASP A 33 6.59 -12.86 1.05
C ASP A 33 8.00 -12.45 1.54
N ILE A 34 9.05 -12.85 0.82
CA ILE A 34 10.44 -12.47 1.14
C ILE A 34 10.65 -10.97 0.91
N TRP A 35 10.19 -10.46 -0.24
CA TRP A 35 10.29 -9.04 -0.58
C TRP A 35 9.57 -8.18 0.44
N LEU A 36 8.36 -8.56 0.85
CA LEU A 36 7.58 -7.84 1.85
C LEU A 36 8.29 -7.79 3.20
N LYS A 37 8.83 -8.93 3.67
CA LYS A 37 9.63 -8.98 4.91
C LYS A 37 10.86 -8.08 4.83
N SER A 38 11.62 -8.14 3.74
CA SER A 38 12.77 -7.26 3.50
C SER A 38 12.35 -5.79 3.45
N GLY A 39 11.21 -5.50 2.84
CA GLY A 39 10.63 -4.16 2.78
C GLY A 39 10.27 -3.59 4.16
N TRP A 40 9.76 -4.42 5.06
CA TRP A 40 9.51 -4.02 6.45
C TRP A 40 10.79 -3.69 7.21
N GLU A 41 11.82 -4.53 7.09
CA GLU A 41 13.14 -4.30 7.70
C GLU A 41 13.77 -2.98 7.23
N THR A 42 13.68 -2.68 5.95
CA THR A 42 14.23 -1.47 5.33
C THR A 42 13.28 -0.26 5.39
N LYS A 43 12.11 -0.40 6.01
CA LYS A 43 11.07 0.62 6.10
C LYS A 43 10.60 1.15 4.74
N TYR A 44 10.58 0.27 3.74
CA TYR A 44 10.18 0.59 2.37
C TYR A 44 8.78 1.19 2.29
N VAL A 45 7.81 0.66 3.07
CA VAL A 45 6.42 1.15 3.14
C VAL A 45 6.30 2.61 3.59
N TYR A 46 7.33 3.15 4.27
CA TYR A 46 7.38 4.54 4.73
C TYR A 46 8.02 5.50 3.73
N SER A 47 8.46 5.01 2.58
CA SER A 47 9.22 5.81 1.59
C SER A 47 8.36 6.54 0.57
N PHE A 48 7.04 6.35 0.62
CA PHE A 48 6.13 6.90 -0.38
C PHE A 48 5.48 8.21 0.05
N ALA A 49 5.07 8.97 -0.95
CA ALA A 49 4.26 10.18 -0.77
C ALA A 49 3.21 10.26 -1.88
N TRP A 50 2.03 10.79 -1.54
CA TRP A 50 1.00 11.12 -2.51
C TRP A 50 0.82 12.65 -2.56
N LEU A 51 1.02 13.24 -3.72
CA LEU A 51 0.97 14.70 -3.93
C LEU A 51 1.76 15.47 -2.85
N GLY A 52 2.94 14.97 -2.49
CA GLY A 52 3.83 15.58 -1.51
C GLY A 52 3.53 15.26 -0.03
N ARG A 53 2.46 14.53 0.29
CA ARG A 53 2.18 14.08 1.67
C ARG A 53 2.67 12.65 1.88
N PRO A 54 3.45 12.37 2.95
CA PRO A 54 3.88 11.01 3.26
C PRO A 54 2.68 10.07 3.42
N VAL A 55 2.76 8.92 2.77
CA VAL A 55 1.76 7.85 2.84
C VAL A 55 2.45 6.56 3.29
N ILE A 56 1.83 5.84 4.23
CA ILE A 56 2.36 4.60 4.77
C ILE A 56 1.53 3.46 4.17
N GLN A 57 1.76 3.18 2.91
CA GLN A 57 1.10 2.10 2.16
C GLN A 57 2.02 1.58 1.06
N LEU A 58 1.82 0.31 0.69
CA LEU A 58 2.44 -0.24 -0.51
C LEU A 58 1.73 0.30 -1.76
N PRO A 59 2.45 0.59 -2.84
CA PRO A 59 1.85 1.06 -4.09
C PRO A 59 0.77 0.13 -4.64
N GLU A 60 0.97 -1.18 -4.52
CA GLU A 60 0.01 -2.19 -4.96
C GLU A 60 -1.32 -2.08 -4.20
N ASP A 61 -1.26 -1.86 -2.89
CA ASP A 61 -2.46 -1.69 -2.06
C ASP A 61 -3.21 -0.42 -2.43
N MET A 62 -2.49 0.67 -2.72
CA MET A 62 -3.10 1.91 -3.18
C MET A 62 -3.86 1.72 -4.50
N ILE A 63 -3.27 1.00 -5.46
CA ILE A 63 -3.94 0.69 -6.72
C ILE A 63 -5.17 -0.18 -6.49
N ARG A 64 -5.09 -1.21 -5.62
CA ARG A 64 -6.23 -2.07 -5.31
C ARG A 64 -7.37 -1.32 -4.60
N ILE A 65 -7.03 -0.45 -3.67
CA ILE A 65 -8.04 0.38 -2.97
C ILE A 65 -8.73 1.31 -3.96
N GLN A 66 -8.01 1.95 -4.88
CA GLN A 66 -8.66 2.81 -5.87
C GLN A 66 -9.62 2.03 -6.77
N GLU A 67 -9.30 0.78 -7.16
CA GLU A 67 -10.22 -0.07 -7.93
C GLU A 67 -11.53 -0.31 -7.16
N VAL A 68 -11.42 -0.60 -5.85
CA VAL A 68 -12.59 -0.77 -4.99
C VAL A 68 -13.41 0.52 -4.89
N ILE A 69 -12.75 1.65 -4.64
CA ILE A 69 -13.42 2.96 -4.53
C ILE A 69 -14.13 3.31 -5.85
N PHE A 70 -13.48 3.08 -6.98
CA PHE A 70 -14.07 3.34 -8.30
C PHE A 70 -15.31 2.47 -8.56
N ASN A 71 -15.28 1.20 -8.15
CA ASN A 71 -16.41 0.29 -8.33
C ASN A 71 -17.58 0.59 -7.37
N VAL A 72 -17.27 0.92 -6.11
CA VAL A 72 -18.29 1.20 -5.07
C VAL A 72 -18.89 2.60 -5.23
N LYS A 73 -18.10 3.58 -5.65
CA LYS A 73 -18.49 5.01 -5.77
C LYS A 73 -19.10 5.55 -4.47
N PRO A 74 -18.40 5.46 -3.34
CA PRO A 74 -18.95 5.82 -2.04
C PRO A 74 -19.24 7.33 -1.95
N ASP A 75 -20.25 7.68 -1.15
CA ASP A 75 -20.52 9.08 -0.81
C ASP A 75 -19.58 9.58 0.29
N VAL A 76 -19.16 8.67 1.17
CA VAL A 76 -18.24 8.96 2.28
C VAL A 76 -17.23 7.83 2.43
N ILE A 77 -15.97 8.20 2.57
CA ILE A 77 -14.88 7.30 2.96
C ILE A 77 -14.46 7.72 4.37
N ILE A 78 -14.37 6.77 5.29
CA ILE A 78 -13.90 7.01 6.66
C ILE A 78 -12.58 6.26 6.84
N GLU A 79 -11.54 6.97 7.27
CA GLU A 79 -10.25 6.40 7.62
C GLU A 79 -9.96 6.59 9.10
N THR A 80 -9.61 5.51 9.79
CA THR A 80 -9.15 5.52 11.17
C THR A 80 -7.63 5.39 11.22
N GLY A 81 -6.97 6.31 11.94
CA GLY A 81 -5.51 6.39 11.95
C GLY A 81 -4.96 7.07 10.70
N ILE A 82 -4.78 8.39 10.76
CA ILE A 82 -4.41 9.19 9.58
C ILE A 82 -2.90 9.47 9.44
N ALA A 83 -2.11 9.23 10.48
CA ALA A 83 -0.68 9.52 10.52
C ALA A 83 -0.33 10.90 9.94
N HIS A 84 0.38 10.96 8.82
CA HIS A 84 0.73 12.20 8.12
C HIS A 84 -0.35 12.71 7.14
N GLY A 85 -1.42 11.95 6.95
CA GLY A 85 -2.54 12.30 6.09
C GLY A 85 -2.33 12.05 4.60
N GLY A 86 -1.30 11.28 4.22
CA GLY A 86 -1.06 10.96 2.81
C GLY A 86 -2.20 10.16 2.18
N SER A 87 -2.74 9.19 2.90
CA SER A 87 -3.90 8.41 2.46
C SER A 87 -5.17 9.25 2.36
N LEU A 88 -5.40 10.19 3.28
CA LEU A 88 -6.53 11.13 3.17
C LEU A 88 -6.45 11.94 1.88
N ILE A 89 -5.26 12.45 1.53
CA ILE A 89 -5.06 13.21 0.29
C ILE A 89 -5.25 12.30 -0.93
N PHE A 90 -4.78 11.05 -0.87
CA PHE A 90 -5.03 10.07 -1.92
C PHE A 90 -6.54 9.86 -2.15
N TYR A 91 -7.31 9.55 -1.11
CA TYR A 91 -8.76 9.34 -1.23
C TYR A 91 -9.49 10.61 -1.67
N ALA A 92 -9.11 11.76 -1.14
CA ALA A 92 -9.68 13.04 -1.56
C ALA A 92 -9.43 13.33 -3.04
N SER A 93 -8.24 12.99 -3.55
CA SER A 93 -7.91 13.12 -4.98
C SER A 93 -8.77 12.22 -5.86
N LEU A 94 -9.06 10.99 -5.42
CA LEU A 94 -9.95 10.08 -6.12
C LEU A 94 -11.40 10.60 -6.12
N CYS A 95 -11.90 11.04 -4.97
CA CYS A 95 -13.23 11.65 -4.86
C CYS A 95 -13.37 12.86 -5.81
N LYS A 96 -12.34 13.70 -5.86
CA LYS A 96 -12.30 14.86 -6.77
C LYS A 96 -12.30 14.43 -8.23
N ALA A 97 -11.49 13.45 -8.60
CA ALA A 97 -11.42 12.92 -9.96
C ALA A 97 -12.74 12.29 -10.42
N MET A 98 -13.45 11.62 -9.52
CA MET A 98 -14.75 11.02 -9.79
C MET A 98 -15.92 12.03 -9.74
N GLY A 99 -15.69 13.26 -9.28
CA GLY A 99 -16.73 14.26 -9.07
C GLY A 99 -17.72 13.89 -7.97
N LYS A 100 -17.37 12.97 -7.08
CA LYS A 100 -18.24 12.41 -6.04
C LYS A 100 -17.44 11.94 -4.84
N GLY A 101 -18.07 12.03 -3.67
CA GLY A 101 -17.54 11.51 -2.42
C GLY A 101 -16.77 12.54 -1.61
N ARG A 102 -16.57 12.21 -0.34
CA ARG A 102 -15.74 12.95 0.61
C ARG A 102 -15.03 12.00 1.55
N ILE A 103 -13.91 12.44 2.11
CA ILE A 103 -13.15 11.66 3.09
C ILE A 103 -13.29 12.29 4.48
N ILE A 104 -13.40 11.44 5.49
CA ILE A 104 -13.37 11.81 6.92
C ILE A 104 -12.24 11.01 7.56
N GLY A 105 -11.23 11.71 8.06
CA GLY A 105 -10.14 11.11 8.83
C GLY A 105 -10.44 11.19 10.33
N VAL A 106 -10.26 10.10 11.04
CA VAL A 106 -10.42 9.99 12.49
C VAL A 106 -9.13 9.46 13.10
N ASP A 107 -8.60 10.16 14.09
CA ASP A 107 -7.42 9.72 14.83
C ASP A 107 -7.58 10.08 16.31
N ILE A 108 -6.86 9.37 17.17
CA ILE A 108 -6.79 9.69 18.60
C ILE A 108 -6.12 11.05 18.84
N GLU A 109 -5.16 11.41 17.98
CA GLU A 109 -4.48 12.71 18.02
C GLU A 109 -4.16 13.16 16.58
N ILE A 110 -4.67 14.31 16.20
CA ILE A 110 -4.30 14.96 14.93
C ILE A 110 -3.38 16.13 15.25
N ARG A 111 -2.08 15.96 15.00
CA ARG A 111 -1.08 17.01 15.23
C ARG A 111 -1.40 18.24 14.38
N ALA A 112 -1.31 19.41 15.00
CA ALA A 112 -1.73 20.68 14.38
C ALA A 112 -1.05 20.96 13.02
N HIS A 113 0.24 20.65 12.88
CA HIS A 113 0.96 20.82 11.62
C HIS A 113 0.46 19.87 10.51
N ASN A 114 0.08 18.63 10.87
CA ASN A 114 -0.50 17.69 9.92
C ASN A 114 -1.91 18.13 9.49
N ARG A 115 -2.75 18.55 10.45
CA ARG A 115 -4.08 19.09 10.15
C ARG A 115 -3.98 20.26 9.18
N LYS A 116 -3.15 21.26 9.48
CA LYS A 116 -2.94 22.43 8.62
C LYS A 116 -2.52 22.04 7.20
N ALA A 117 -1.58 21.10 7.07
CA ALA A 117 -1.09 20.66 5.77
C ALA A 117 -2.13 19.86 4.99
N ILE A 118 -2.97 19.05 5.65
CA ILE A 118 -4.04 18.29 5.03
C ILE A 118 -5.15 19.24 4.54
N GLU A 119 -5.62 20.14 5.41
CA GLU A 119 -6.70 21.08 5.09
C GLU A 119 -6.32 22.11 4.00
N ALA A 120 -5.03 22.42 3.86
CA ALA A 120 -4.54 23.32 2.82
C ALA A 120 -4.37 22.66 1.44
N HIS A 121 -4.58 21.34 1.31
CA HIS A 121 -4.21 20.60 0.11
C HIS A 121 -5.25 20.74 -1.02
N PHE A 122 -6.52 20.86 -0.69
CA PHE A 122 -7.62 21.02 -1.65
C PHE A 122 -8.52 22.20 -1.32
#